data_8b414f570a7f64f25e99f2edf0eee6a9
#
_entry.id   8b414f570a7f64f25e99f2edf0eee6a9
#
_cell.length_a   1.000
_cell.length_b   1.000
_cell.length_c   1.000
_cell.angle_alpha   90.00
_cell.angle_beta   90.00
_cell.angle_gamma   90.00
#
_symmetry.space_group_name_H-M   'P 1'
#
loop_
_entity.id
_entity.type
_entity.pdbx_description
1 polymer ?
#
loop_
_entity_poly.entity_id
_entity_poly.type
_entity_poly.pdbx_seq_one_letter_code
_entity_poly.pdbx_strand_id
1 'polypeptide(L)'
;HNSKDEAIYLFKDLPAWFDNNNTLIRALRDLYYHNKHRDTYVFISYPLLNLPETLKKEMLLIDFNQPTETEIYDHIRESLIDHGKVQLMTDDWAFRAAYAMKGLSLEEIDHLLLRILDREDAELDEILDEVHLEKGQILKKESCLRFMPRVSNIDEIGGLENLKEWVTARKDLLTRDSFDSGIPLPSVILFMGVSGCGKSLASKVIASNWDLQLVRLDMNMVMSGMYGAPEYAFEQAVSLAETIAPVVLW
;
A
#
# COMPACT_ATOMS: atom_id res chain seq x y z
N HIS A 1 -7.74 -18.90 -44.64
CA HIS A 1 -6.50 -19.41 -44.05
C HIS A 1 -6.82 -19.97 -42.69
N ASN A 2 -6.86 -21.32 -42.59
CA ASN A 2 -6.98 -22.06 -41.33
C ASN A 2 -5.58 -22.18 -40.71
N SER A 3 -5.03 -21.15 -40.11
CA SER A 3 -3.96 -21.34 -39.15
C SER A 3 -4.61 -21.55 -37.78
N LYS A 4 -4.47 -22.74 -37.24
CA LYS A 4 -4.70 -23.06 -35.83
C LYS A 4 -3.50 -22.53 -35.02
N ASP A 5 -3.18 -21.28 -35.19
CA ASP A 5 -2.06 -20.69 -34.42
C ASP A 5 -2.63 -20.27 -33.08
N GLU A 6 -2.22 -20.98 -32.04
CA GLU A 6 -2.36 -20.49 -30.66
C GLU A 6 -1.63 -19.15 -30.55
N ALA A 7 -2.32 -18.12 -30.12
CA ALA A 7 -1.76 -16.78 -30.02
C ALA A 7 -2.17 -16.12 -28.71
N ILE A 8 -1.21 -15.44 -28.10
CA ILE A 8 -1.42 -14.62 -26.92
C ILE A 8 -1.12 -13.18 -27.30
N TYR A 9 -2.09 -12.31 -27.10
CA TYR A 9 -1.95 -10.86 -27.31
C TYR A 9 -2.02 -10.14 -25.97
N LEU A 10 -1.05 -9.28 -25.71
CA LEU A 10 -1.05 -8.38 -24.55
C LEU A 10 -1.15 -6.94 -25.01
N PHE A 11 -2.24 -6.28 -24.62
CA PHE A 11 -2.44 -4.85 -24.82
C PHE A 11 -2.16 -4.12 -23.52
N LYS A 12 -1.14 -3.26 -23.51
CA LYS A 12 -0.84 -2.38 -22.39
C LYS A 12 -1.58 -1.06 -22.57
N ASP A 13 -2.13 -0.55 -21.48
CA ASP A 13 -2.76 0.78 -21.38
C ASP A 13 -3.93 1.03 -22.35
N LEU A 14 -4.50 -0.02 -22.92
CA LEU A 14 -5.62 0.11 -23.87
C LEU A 14 -6.86 0.79 -23.24
N PRO A 15 -7.22 0.56 -21.96
CA PRO A 15 -8.37 1.22 -21.32
C PRO A 15 -8.27 2.75 -21.25
N ALA A 16 -7.07 3.34 -21.30
CA ALA A 16 -6.91 4.79 -21.40
C ALA A 16 -7.62 5.40 -22.62
N TRP A 17 -7.89 4.59 -23.65
CA TRP A 17 -8.52 5.01 -24.91
C TRP A 17 -10.02 4.67 -24.98
N PHE A 18 -10.64 4.17 -23.89
CA PHE A 18 -12.05 3.82 -23.88
C PHE A 18 -12.96 5.04 -23.84
N ASP A 19 -12.52 6.14 -23.24
CA ASP A 19 -13.33 7.33 -23.11
C ASP A 19 -13.71 7.90 -24.48
N ASN A 20 -15.02 7.97 -24.71
CA ASN A 20 -15.63 8.45 -25.96
C ASN A 20 -15.25 7.67 -27.24
N ASN A 21 -14.66 6.47 -27.11
CA ASN A 21 -14.23 5.66 -28.26
C ASN A 21 -15.10 4.39 -28.44
N ASN A 22 -16.35 4.60 -28.81
CA ASN A 22 -17.28 3.49 -29.06
C ASN A 22 -16.82 2.52 -30.14
N THR A 23 -15.98 2.97 -31.08
CA THR A 23 -15.43 2.12 -32.14
C THR A 23 -14.46 1.10 -31.58
N LEU A 24 -13.57 1.51 -30.67
CA LEU A 24 -12.64 0.60 -30.00
C LEU A 24 -13.37 -0.42 -29.13
N ILE A 25 -14.34 0.06 -28.33
CA ILE A 25 -15.17 -0.80 -27.47
C ILE A 25 -15.88 -1.87 -28.30
N ARG A 26 -16.44 -1.48 -29.45
CA ARG A 26 -17.09 -2.41 -30.36
C ARG A 26 -16.12 -3.41 -30.97
N ALA A 27 -14.94 -2.95 -31.41
CA ALA A 27 -13.91 -3.83 -31.95
C ALA A 27 -13.45 -4.91 -30.97
N LEU A 28 -13.33 -4.56 -29.67
CA LEU A 28 -13.01 -5.54 -28.61
C LEU A 28 -14.13 -6.57 -28.41
N ARG A 29 -15.39 -6.15 -28.47
CA ARG A 29 -16.50 -7.09 -28.40
C ARG A 29 -16.52 -8.02 -29.60
N ASP A 30 -16.33 -7.48 -30.79
CA ASP A 30 -16.27 -8.27 -32.02
C ASP A 30 -15.09 -9.25 -31.97
N LEU A 31 -13.95 -8.84 -31.41
CA LEU A 31 -12.78 -9.69 -31.17
C LEU A 31 -13.10 -10.85 -30.22
N TYR A 32 -13.81 -10.59 -29.12
CA TYR A 32 -14.25 -11.62 -28.18
C TYR A 32 -15.11 -12.68 -28.88
N TYR A 33 -16.13 -12.28 -29.65
CA TYR A 33 -17.01 -13.22 -30.37
C TYR A 33 -16.27 -13.97 -31.46
N HIS A 34 -15.29 -13.32 -32.12
CA HIS A 34 -14.47 -13.95 -33.14
C HIS A 34 -13.55 -15.04 -32.57
N ASN A 35 -13.02 -14.81 -31.37
CA ASN A 35 -12.07 -15.71 -30.71
C ASN A 35 -12.70 -16.80 -29.85
N LYS A 36 -14.03 -16.76 -29.67
CA LYS A 36 -14.76 -17.70 -28.78
C LYS A 36 -14.50 -19.19 -29.04
N HIS A 37 -14.08 -19.55 -30.23
CA HIS A 37 -13.80 -20.93 -30.65
C HIS A 37 -12.38 -21.09 -31.18
N ARG A 38 -11.45 -20.21 -30.81
CA ARG A 38 -10.05 -20.24 -31.23
C ARG A 38 -9.18 -20.28 -29.97
N ASP A 39 -8.01 -20.90 -30.14
CA ASP A 39 -6.98 -20.91 -29.08
C ASP A 39 -6.19 -19.59 -29.09
N THR A 40 -6.93 -18.48 -28.98
CA THR A 40 -6.38 -17.13 -29.01
C THR A 40 -6.81 -16.42 -27.71
N TYR A 41 -5.82 -15.97 -26.95
CA TYR A 41 -6.02 -15.29 -25.68
C TYR A 41 -5.61 -13.83 -25.79
N VAL A 42 -6.44 -12.97 -25.23
CA VAL A 42 -6.19 -11.52 -25.22
C VAL A 42 -6.14 -11.05 -23.77
N PHE A 43 -5.01 -10.50 -23.38
CA PHE A 43 -4.80 -9.88 -22.09
C PHE A 43 -4.73 -8.36 -22.24
N ILE A 44 -5.33 -7.65 -21.33
CA ILE A 44 -5.28 -6.18 -21.25
C ILE A 44 -4.78 -5.83 -19.86
N SER A 45 -3.66 -5.13 -19.78
CA SER A 45 -3.13 -4.62 -18.50
C SER A 45 -3.37 -3.12 -18.37
N TYR A 46 -3.89 -2.72 -17.19
CA TYR A 46 -4.12 -1.32 -16.87
C TYR A 46 -4.16 -1.12 -15.34
N PRO A 47 -3.61 -0.02 -14.82
CA PRO A 47 -3.55 0.20 -13.37
C PRO A 47 -4.89 0.57 -12.74
N LEU A 48 -5.88 1.03 -13.52
CA LEU A 48 -7.16 1.48 -13.02
C LEU A 48 -8.31 0.67 -13.61
N LEU A 49 -9.28 0.30 -12.76
CA LEU A 49 -10.49 -0.36 -13.23
C LEU A 49 -11.46 0.67 -13.86
N ASN A 50 -11.25 1.00 -15.13
CA ASN A 50 -12.18 1.79 -15.92
C ASN A 50 -12.73 0.97 -17.08
N LEU A 51 -13.63 0.04 -16.75
CA LEU A 51 -14.22 -0.87 -17.72
C LEU A 51 -15.62 -0.42 -18.12
N PRO A 52 -15.89 -0.13 -19.41
CA PRO A 52 -17.24 0.19 -19.88
C PRO A 52 -18.23 -0.94 -19.55
N GLU A 53 -19.43 -0.56 -19.14
CA GLU A 53 -20.51 -1.50 -18.81
C GLU A 53 -20.76 -2.55 -19.91
N THR A 54 -20.56 -2.14 -21.15
CA THR A 54 -20.78 -2.99 -22.32
C THR A 54 -19.72 -4.08 -22.50
N LEU A 55 -18.57 -3.99 -21.83
CA LEU A 55 -17.48 -4.99 -21.86
C LEU A 55 -17.41 -5.87 -20.63
N LYS A 56 -18.13 -5.53 -19.55
CA LYS A 56 -18.06 -6.27 -18.28
C LYS A 56 -18.40 -7.75 -18.38
N LYS A 57 -19.24 -8.13 -19.33
CA LYS A 57 -19.67 -9.52 -19.53
C LYS A 57 -18.71 -10.33 -20.39
N GLU A 58 -17.92 -9.68 -21.22
CA GLU A 58 -16.99 -10.28 -22.16
C GLU A 58 -15.57 -10.38 -21.61
N MET A 59 -15.27 -9.71 -20.49
CA MET A 59 -13.94 -9.67 -19.88
C MET A 59 -13.95 -10.34 -18.50
N LEU A 60 -12.93 -11.14 -18.24
CA LEU A 60 -12.61 -11.62 -16.91
C LEU A 60 -11.65 -10.64 -16.27
N LEU A 61 -12.03 -10.13 -15.10
CA LEU A 61 -11.15 -9.29 -14.29
C LEU A 61 -10.27 -10.20 -13.43
N ILE A 62 -8.99 -9.90 -13.43
CA ILE A 62 -7.98 -10.54 -12.58
C ILE A 62 -7.27 -9.42 -11.85
N ASP A 63 -7.50 -9.34 -10.55
CA ASP A 63 -6.83 -8.38 -9.69
C ASP A 63 -5.48 -8.93 -9.25
N PHE A 64 -4.43 -8.13 -9.42
CA PHE A 64 -3.12 -8.42 -8.87
C PHE A 64 -3.01 -7.70 -7.53
N ASN A 65 -3.12 -8.47 -6.46
CA ASN A 65 -2.95 -7.94 -5.12
C ASN A 65 -1.48 -7.55 -4.88
N GLN A 66 -1.28 -6.61 -3.98
CA GLN A 66 0.06 -6.32 -3.46
C GLN A 66 0.65 -7.57 -2.80
N PRO A 67 1.98 -7.73 -2.80
CA PRO A 67 2.62 -8.88 -2.18
C PRO A 67 2.26 -8.97 -0.70
N THR A 68 2.02 -10.19 -0.24
CA THR A 68 1.76 -10.50 1.16
C THR A 68 3.03 -10.33 2.00
N GLU A 69 2.86 -10.19 3.29
CA GLU A 69 3.98 -10.10 4.23
C GLU A 69 4.95 -11.29 4.10
N THR A 70 4.41 -12.50 3.91
CA THR A 70 5.20 -13.72 3.73
C THR A 70 6.02 -13.67 2.43
N GLU A 71 5.39 -13.24 1.33
CA GLU A 71 6.08 -13.09 0.05
C GLU A 71 7.17 -12.03 0.12
N ILE A 72 6.92 -10.92 0.81
CA ILE A 72 7.94 -9.87 1.04
C ILE A 72 9.09 -10.41 1.89
N TYR A 73 8.78 -11.14 2.96
CA TYR A 73 9.81 -11.75 3.82
C TYR A 73 10.70 -12.72 3.04
N ASP A 74 10.11 -13.61 2.26
CA ASP A 74 10.84 -14.58 1.44
C ASP A 74 11.69 -13.86 0.37
N HIS A 75 11.15 -12.81 -0.24
CA HIS A 75 11.85 -11.99 -1.23
C HIS A 75 13.05 -11.23 -0.65
N ILE A 76 12.88 -10.62 0.53
CA ILE A 76 14.00 -9.98 1.27
C ILE A 76 15.08 -11.02 1.56
N ARG A 77 14.68 -12.20 2.00
CA ARG A 77 15.61 -13.28 2.32
C ARG A 77 16.42 -13.73 1.11
N GLU A 78 15.77 -13.95 -0.02
CA GLU A 78 16.43 -14.31 -1.28
C GLU A 78 17.40 -13.20 -1.71
N SER A 79 16.99 -11.96 -1.69
CA SER A 79 17.83 -10.81 -2.04
C SER A 79 19.06 -10.69 -1.15
N LEU A 80 18.94 -10.91 0.18
CA LEU A 80 20.08 -10.90 1.11
C LEU A 80 21.08 -12.04 0.83
N ILE A 81 20.59 -13.21 0.44
CA ILE A 81 21.44 -14.35 0.06
C ILE A 81 22.22 -14.03 -1.22
N ASP A 82 21.54 -13.49 -2.23
CA ASP A 82 22.12 -13.17 -3.54
C ASP A 82 23.20 -12.08 -3.43
N HIS A 83 23.04 -11.14 -2.49
CA HIS A 83 24.02 -10.08 -2.22
C HIS A 83 25.08 -10.45 -1.16
N GLY A 84 25.08 -11.70 -0.65
CA GLY A 84 26.06 -12.18 0.33
C GLY A 84 25.97 -11.51 1.71
N LYS A 85 24.83 -10.88 2.03
CA LYS A 85 24.58 -10.14 3.27
C LYS A 85 23.74 -10.96 4.30
N VAL A 86 23.88 -12.26 4.29
CA VAL A 86 23.16 -13.18 5.18
C VAL A 86 23.35 -12.87 6.68
N GLN A 87 24.44 -12.23 7.05
CA GLN A 87 24.72 -11.81 8.43
C GLN A 87 23.74 -10.73 8.96
N LEU A 88 23.08 -9.98 8.10
CA LEU A 88 22.04 -9.03 8.48
C LEU A 88 20.71 -9.72 8.79
N MET A 89 20.64 -11.02 8.52
CA MET A 89 19.44 -11.82 8.57
C MET A 89 19.20 -12.39 9.98
N THR A 90 18.89 -11.51 10.94
CA THR A 90 18.14 -11.99 12.10
C THR A 90 16.68 -12.12 11.72
N ASP A 91 15.99 -13.16 12.20
CA ASP A 91 14.56 -13.36 11.90
C ASP A 91 13.72 -12.14 12.29
N ASP A 92 14.06 -11.47 13.38
CA ASP A 92 13.41 -10.24 13.84
C ASP A 92 13.62 -9.07 12.85
N TRP A 93 14.83 -8.89 12.35
CA TRP A 93 15.13 -7.85 11.37
C TRP A 93 14.34 -8.05 10.07
N ALA A 94 14.39 -9.25 9.50
CA ALA A 94 13.73 -9.58 8.26
C ALA A 94 12.19 -9.43 8.39
N PHE A 95 11.64 -9.84 9.54
CA PHE A 95 10.22 -9.70 9.83
C PHE A 95 9.82 -8.21 9.93
N ARG A 96 10.55 -7.40 10.70
CA ARG A 96 10.25 -5.96 10.85
C ARG A 96 10.41 -5.22 9.52
N ALA A 97 11.41 -5.57 8.72
CA ALA A 97 11.60 -5.01 7.39
C ALA A 97 10.44 -5.38 6.44
N ALA A 98 10.04 -6.66 6.40
CA ALA A 98 8.91 -7.10 5.59
C ALA A 98 7.61 -6.40 5.99
N TYR A 99 7.37 -6.27 7.29
CA TYR A 99 6.20 -5.57 7.80
C TYR A 99 6.20 -4.07 7.45
N ALA A 100 7.36 -3.42 7.54
CA ALA A 100 7.52 -2.03 7.14
C ALA A 100 7.35 -1.84 5.62
N MET A 101 7.82 -2.79 4.80
CA MET A 101 7.76 -2.72 3.34
C MET A 101 6.39 -3.12 2.76
N LYS A 102 5.47 -3.63 3.58
CA LYS A 102 4.12 -3.97 3.14
C LYS A 102 3.43 -2.80 2.42
N GLY A 103 2.81 -3.09 1.27
CA GLY A 103 2.20 -2.09 0.40
C GLY A 103 3.13 -1.53 -0.68
N LEU A 104 4.37 -1.99 -0.75
CA LEU A 104 5.26 -1.79 -1.90
C LEU A 104 5.15 -2.97 -2.86
N SER A 105 5.39 -2.73 -4.14
CA SER A 105 5.61 -3.79 -5.13
C SER A 105 6.97 -4.46 -4.92
N LEU A 106 7.16 -5.69 -5.40
CA LEU A 106 8.46 -6.37 -5.30
C LEU A 106 9.58 -5.57 -5.97
N GLU A 107 9.31 -4.90 -7.09
CA GLU A 107 10.28 -4.05 -7.80
C GLU A 107 10.69 -2.83 -6.96
N GLU A 108 9.74 -2.19 -6.26
CA GLU A 108 10.04 -1.09 -5.33
C GLU A 108 10.86 -1.58 -4.14
N ILE A 109 10.56 -2.78 -3.65
CA ILE A 109 11.34 -3.44 -2.57
C ILE A 109 12.76 -3.72 -3.04
N ASP A 110 12.98 -4.24 -4.25
CA ASP A 110 14.30 -4.46 -4.81
C ASP A 110 15.11 -3.16 -4.90
N HIS A 111 14.52 -2.10 -5.42
CA HIS A 111 15.18 -0.80 -5.50
C HIS A 111 15.54 -0.26 -4.12
N LEU A 112 14.69 -0.49 -3.13
CA LEU A 112 14.95 -0.09 -1.75
C LEU A 112 16.09 -0.92 -1.14
N LEU A 113 16.02 -2.24 -1.27
CA LEU A 113 17.06 -3.16 -0.77
C LEU A 113 18.41 -2.87 -1.38
N LEU A 114 18.50 -2.63 -2.68
CA LEU A 114 19.77 -2.27 -3.33
C LEU A 114 20.41 -1.02 -2.70
N ARG A 115 19.62 0.01 -2.42
CA ARG A 115 20.12 1.24 -1.77
C ARG A 115 20.59 1.00 -0.33
N ILE A 116 19.90 0.14 0.40
CA ILE A 116 20.21 -0.21 1.78
C ILE A 116 21.45 -1.10 1.85
N LEU A 117 21.50 -2.13 0.99
CA LEU A 117 22.58 -3.11 0.97
C LEU A 117 23.91 -2.54 0.46
N ASP A 118 23.87 -1.44 -0.24
CA ASP A 118 25.09 -0.71 -0.71
C ASP A 118 25.80 0.01 0.45
N ARG A 119 25.14 0.18 1.60
CA ARG A 119 25.72 0.74 2.82
C ARG A 119 26.29 -0.36 3.70
N GLU A 120 27.54 -0.23 4.12
CA GLU A 120 28.20 -1.24 4.95
C GLU A 120 27.69 -1.28 6.39
N ASP A 121 27.14 -0.15 6.92
CA ASP A 121 26.79 0.05 8.33
C ASP A 121 25.32 0.50 8.53
N ALA A 122 24.37 0.10 7.66
CA ALA A 122 22.98 0.53 7.79
C ALA A 122 22.29 -0.14 8.99
N GLU A 123 21.90 0.67 9.98
CA GLU A 123 21.09 0.21 11.11
C GLU A 123 19.62 0.03 10.70
N LEU A 124 18.89 -0.86 11.41
CA LEU A 124 17.49 -1.16 11.11
C LEU A 124 16.60 0.09 11.12
N ASP A 125 16.84 1.01 12.05
CA ASP A 125 16.05 2.24 12.17
C ASP A 125 16.24 3.16 10.96
N GLU A 126 17.45 3.26 10.39
CA GLU A 126 17.72 4.00 9.15
C GLU A 126 16.99 3.38 7.95
N ILE A 127 16.95 2.05 7.89
CA ILE A 127 16.23 1.31 6.86
C ILE A 127 14.73 1.60 6.95
N LEU A 128 14.17 1.54 8.14
CA LEU A 128 12.75 1.84 8.37
C LEU A 128 12.40 3.28 7.98
N ASP A 129 13.29 4.24 8.26
CA ASP A 129 13.09 5.63 7.87
C ASP A 129 13.10 5.80 6.34
N GLU A 130 13.99 5.10 5.62
CA GLU A 130 13.98 5.09 4.15
C GLU A 130 12.70 4.47 3.57
N VAL A 131 12.23 3.35 4.13
CA VAL A 131 10.95 2.74 3.76
C VAL A 131 9.80 3.73 3.93
N HIS A 132 9.75 4.42 5.05
CA HIS A 132 8.72 5.41 5.32
C HIS A 132 8.79 6.60 4.35
N LEU A 133 9.99 7.01 3.98
CA LEU A 133 10.20 8.09 3.01
C LEU A 133 9.73 7.69 1.61
N GLU A 134 10.02 6.47 1.17
CA GLU A 134 9.59 5.95 -0.13
C GLU A 134 8.07 5.81 -0.19
N LYS A 135 7.46 5.17 0.82
CA LYS A 135 6.00 5.15 0.95
C LYS A 135 5.39 6.56 0.90
N GLY A 136 6.06 7.53 1.53
CA GLY A 136 5.65 8.93 1.50
C GLY A 136 5.64 9.52 0.11
N GLN A 137 6.56 9.14 -0.75
CA GLN A 137 6.63 9.63 -2.13
C GLN A 137 5.53 9.04 -3.01
N ILE A 138 5.22 7.76 -2.83
CA ILE A 138 4.14 7.06 -3.56
C ILE A 138 2.79 7.72 -3.23
N LEU A 139 2.50 7.92 -1.95
CA LEU A 139 1.24 8.53 -1.55
C LEU A 139 1.08 9.99 -1.98
N LYS A 140 2.16 10.77 -2.05
CA LYS A 140 2.09 12.17 -2.50
C LYS A 140 1.60 12.34 -3.93
N LYS A 141 1.78 11.33 -4.76
CA LYS A 141 1.46 11.43 -6.20
C LYS A 141 -0.01 11.16 -6.50
N GLU A 142 -0.73 10.40 -5.68
CA GLU A 142 -1.95 9.74 -6.14
C GLU A 142 -3.17 9.85 -5.20
N SER A 143 -3.08 10.55 -4.05
CA SER A 143 -4.20 10.47 -3.11
C SER A 143 -4.45 11.69 -2.22
N CYS A 144 -5.62 11.67 -1.57
CA CYS A 144 -5.98 12.59 -0.48
C CYS A 144 -5.23 12.30 0.83
N LEU A 145 -4.27 11.37 0.82
CA LEU A 145 -3.46 11.00 1.98
C LEU A 145 -2.15 11.79 2.02
N ARG A 146 -1.72 12.15 3.21
CA ARG A 146 -0.45 12.82 3.45
C ARG A 146 0.30 12.14 4.58
N PHE A 147 1.56 11.81 4.33
CA PHE A 147 2.47 11.38 5.40
C PHE A 147 2.76 12.54 6.35
N MET A 148 2.71 12.24 7.62
CA MET A 148 3.09 13.17 8.67
C MET A 148 4.46 12.76 9.24
N PRO A 149 5.36 13.73 9.47
CA PRO A 149 6.67 13.43 10.06
C PRO A 149 6.48 12.83 11.45
N ARG A 150 7.35 11.89 11.80
CA ARG A 150 7.42 11.33 13.14
C ARG A 150 7.75 12.42 14.16
N VAL A 151 7.24 12.26 15.36
CA VAL A 151 7.58 13.08 16.53
C VAL A 151 8.44 12.19 17.43
N SER A 152 9.54 12.74 17.92
CA SER A 152 10.62 11.96 18.49
C SER A 152 10.32 11.33 19.85
N ASN A 153 9.30 11.79 20.61
CA ASN A 153 9.08 11.25 21.95
C ASN A 153 7.64 11.43 22.45
N ILE A 154 7.13 10.40 23.17
CA ILE A 154 5.84 10.44 23.88
C ILE A 154 5.84 11.50 25.01
N ASP A 155 7.01 11.82 25.55
CA ASP A 155 7.19 12.82 26.62
C ASP A 155 6.96 14.26 26.13
N GLU A 156 6.92 14.52 24.83
CA GLU A 156 6.56 15.82 24.26
C GLU A 156 5.09 16.20 24.51
N ILE A 157 4.25 15.23 24.86
CA ILE A 157 2.89 15.53 25.30
C ILE A 157 2.89 15.84 26.80
N GLY A 158 2.59 17.09 27.15
CA GLY A 158 2.29 17.47 28.53
C GLY A 158 0.92 16.91 28.97
N GLY A 159 0.88 16.18 30.06
CA GLY A 159 -0.36 15.55 30.57
C GLY A 159 -0.80 14.33 29.78
N LEU A 160 -2.08 14.00 29.84
CA LEU A 160 -2.69 12.81 29.19
C LEU A 160 -2.11 11.46 29.68
N GLU A 161 -1.78 11.36 30.95
CA GLU A 161 -1.11 10.19 31.55
C GLU A 161 -1.87 8.88 31.26
N ASN A 162 -3.20 8.89 31.38
CA ASN A 162 -4.03 7.72 31.08
C ASN A 162 -3.90 7.28 29.59
N LEU A 163 -3.74 8.25 28.67
CA LEU A 163 -3.52 7.93 27.25
C LEU A 163 -2.13 7.34 27.05
N LYS A 164 -1.11 7.89 27.69
CA LYS A 164 0.26 7.38 27.61
C LYS A 164 0.35 5.95 28.13
N GLU A 165 -0.22 5.69 29.29
CA GLU A 165 -0.29 4.34 29.87
C GLU A 165 -1.04 3.38 28.94
N TRP A 166 -2.18 3.83 28.39
CA TRP A 166 -2.98 3.02 27.47
C TRP A 166 -2.22 2.67 26.18
N VAL A 167 -1.50 3.63 25.61
CA VAL A 167 -0.70 3.47 24.38
C VAL A 167 0.48 2.54 24.63
N THR A 168 1.21 2.76 25.72
CA THR A 168 2.38 1.94 26.07
C THR A 168 2.01 0.50 26.35
N ALA A 169 0.92 0.27 27.11
CA ALA A 169 0.44 -1.07 27.42
C ALA A 169 0.00 -1.89 26.19
N ARG A 170 -0.24 -1.20 25.06
CA ARG A 170 -0.67 -1.84 23.79
C ARG A 170 0.40 -1.93 22.73
N LYS A 171 1.58 -1.38 22.99
CA LYS A 171 2.73 -1.52 22.09
C LYS A 171 3.07 -2.99 21.85
N ASP A 172 3.02 -3.81 22.91
CA ASP A 172 3.32 -5.24 22.85
C ASP A 172 2.29 -6.06 22.04
N LEU A 173 1.12 -5.49 21.77
CA LEU A 173 0.12 -6.10 20.88
C LEU A 173 0.48 -6.01 19.40
N LEU A 174 1.46 -5.18 19.05
CA LEU A 174 1.96 -5.03 17.67
C LEU A 174 3.14 -5.98 17.37
N THR A 175 3.23 -7.06 18.13
CA THR A 175 4.21 -8.13 17.89
C THR A 175 3.60 -9.29 17.10
N ARG A 176 4.45 -10.08 16.44
CA ARG A 176 4.03 -11.27 15.68
C ARG A 176 3.21 -12.23 16.53
N ASP A 177 3.68 -12.51 17.73
CA ASP A 177 3.01 -13.45 18.65
C ASP A 177 1.59 -13.02 19.03
N SER A 178 1.36 -11.72 19.11
CA SER A 178 0.04 -11.14 19.39
C SER A 178 -0.90 -11.25 18.20
N PHE A 179 -0.40 -11.02 16.98
CA PHE A 179 -1.18 -11.22 15.75
C PHE A 179 -1.59 -12.70 15.60
N ASP A 180 -0.65 -13.62 15.83
CA ASP A 180 -0.90 -15.06 15.75
C ASP A 180 -1.86 -15.54 16.87
N SER A 181 -1.90 -14.85 18.01
CA SER A 181 -2.82 -15.14 19.13
C SER A 181 -4.27 -14.70 18.85
N GLY A 182 -4.53 -13.97 17.77
CA GLY A 182 -5.87 -13.47 17.44
C GLY A 182 -6.40 -12.39 18.39
N ILE A 183 -5.54 -11.71 19.14
CA ILE A 183 -5.94 -10.59 20.02
C ILE A 183 -6.28 -9.38 19.13
N PRO A 184 -7.50 -8.83 19.23
CA PRO A 184 -7.89 -7.72 18.38
C PRO A 184 -7.12 -6.46 18.76
N LEU A 185 -6.48 -5.83 17.77
CA LEU A 185 -5.88 -4.52 17.92
C LEU A 185 -6.96 -3.43 18.08
N PRO A 186 -6.67 -2.31 18.78
CA PRO A 186 -7.57 -1.18 18.81
C PRO A 186 -7.73 -0.59 17.41
N SER A 187 -8.94 -0.66 16.87
CA SER A 187 -9.20 -0.24 15.49
C SER A 187 -9.42 1.26 15.34
N VAL A 188 -10.02 1.92 16.35
CA VAL A 188 -10.40 3.33 16.27
C VAL A 188 -10.23 4.01 17.62
N ILE A 189 -9.69 5.23 17.61
CA ILE A 189 -9.64 6.12 18.77
C ILE A 189 -10.33 7.44 18.39
N LEU A 190 -11.34 7.85 19.13
CA LEU A 190 -12.01 9.12 18.93
C LEU A 190 -11.50 10.17 19.92
N PHE A 191 -10.82 11.22 19.42
CA PHE A 191 -10.41 12.36 20.22
C PHE A 191 -11.45 13.48 20.14
N MET A 192 -12.02 13.84 21.29
CA MET A 192 -12.95 14.95 21.42
C MET A 192 -12.33 16.05 22.27
N GLY A 193 -12.55 17.30 21.88
CA GLY A 193 -12.06 18.46 22.63
C GLY A 193 -11.99 19.71 21.77
N VAL A 194 -11.76 20.87 22.40
CA VAL A 194 -11.65 22.15 21.73
C VAL A 194 -10.45 22.23 20.78
N SER A 195 -10.46 23.20 19.88
CA SER A 195 -9.30 23.44 19.01
C SER A 195 -8.07 23.80 19.89
N GLY A 196 -6.90 23.27 19.50
CA GLY A 196 -5.65 23.51 20.22
C GLY A 196 -5.38 22.61 21.44
N CYS A 197 -6.29 21.72 21.85
CA CYS A 197 -6.10 20.83 23.01
C CYS A 197 -5.16 19.62 22.75
N GLY A 198 -4.42 19.58 21.65
CA GLY A 198 -3.40 18.55 21.42
C GLY A 198 -3.87 17.29 20.70
N LYS A 199 -5.10 17.22 20.14
CA LYS A 199 -5.59 16.01 19.43
C LYS A 199 -4.66 15.50 18.34
N SER A 200 -4.18 16.40 17.49
CA SER A 200 -3.24 16.08 16.41
C SER A 200 -1.86 15.65 16.93
N LEU A 201 -1.43 16.21 18.04
CA LEU A 201 -0.19 15.81 18.69
C LEU A 201 -0.32 14.40 19.28
N ALA A 202 -1.45 14.10 19.92
CA ALA A 202 -1.75 12.78 20.45
C ALA A 202 -1.67 11.69 19.35
N SER A 203 -2.25 11.95 18.16
CA SER A 203 -2.17 11.01 17.02
C SER A 203 -0.73 10.76 16.58
N LYS A 204 0.09 11.82 16.52
CA LYS A 204 1.52 11.69 16.16
C LYS A 204 2.30 10.85 17.17
N VAL A 205 2.05 11.07 18.44
CA VAL A 205 2.75 10.36 19.52
C VAL A 205 2.34 8.90 19.58
N ILE A 206 1.07 8.57 19.36
CA ILE A 206 0.61 7.18 19.25
C ILE A 206 1.35 6.47 18.13
N ALA A 207 1.39 7.08 16.95
CA ALA A 207 2.08 6.51 15.80
C ALA A 207 3.58 6.29 16.08
N SER A 208 4.26 7.29 16.68
CA SER A 208 5.67 7.17 17.05
C SER A 208 5.93 6.12 18.14
N ASN A 209 5.05 6.00 19.15
CA ASN A 209 5.21 5.01 20.21
C ASN A 209 5.04 3.56 19.70
N TRP A 210 4.17 3.39 18.72
CA TRP A 210 3.91 2.09 18.10
C TRP A 210 4.83 1.80 16.90
N ASP A 211 5.80 2.68 16.61
CA ASP A 211 6.68 2.60 15.45
C ASP A 211 5.93 2.50 14.10
N LEU A 212 4.71 3.04 14.05
CA LEU A 212 3.87 3.06 12.88
C LEU A 212 3.94 4.41 12.15
N GLN A 213 3.74 4.39 10.85
CA GLN A 213 3.62 5.60 10.06
C GLN A 213 2.29 6.30 10.32
N LEU A 214 2.32 7.62 10.54
CA LEU A 214 1.11 8.44 10.60
C LEU A 214 0.75 8.96 9.20
N VAL A 215 -0.45 8.65 8.78
CA VAL A 215 -1.03 9.09 7.51
C VAL A 215 -2.24 9.96 7.81
N ARG A 216 -2.26 11.18 7.27
CA ARG A 216 -3.40 12.07 7.41
C ARG A 216 -4.30 12.01 6.18
N LEU A 217 -5.59 11.76 6.38
CA LEU A 217 -6.62 11.94 5.37
C LEU A 217 -7.03 13.44 5.32
N ASP A 218 -6.80 14.08 4.19
CA ASP A 218 -7.18 15.49 4.00
C ASP A 218 -8.58 15.60 3.41
N MET A 219 -9.58 15.78 4.28
CA MET A 219 -10.98 15.89 3.88
C MET A 219 -11.26 17.06 2.93
N ASN A 220 -10.44 18.12 2.97
CA ASN A 220 -10.60 19.22 2.01
C ASN A 220 -10.23 18.76 0.59
N MET A 221 -9.22 17.90 0.46
CA MET A 221 -8.86 17.33 -0.83
C MET A 221 -9.92 16.32 -1.32
N VAL A 222 -10.48 15.51 -0.42
CA VAL A 222 -11.61 14.61 -0.75
C VAL A 222 -12.77 15.39 -1.32
N MET A 223 -13.15 16.51 -0.67
CA MET A 223 -14.29 17.33 -1.08
C MET A 223 -13.99 18.26 -2.26
N SER A 224 -12.74 18.43 -2.66
CA SER A 224 -12.34 19.37 -3.72
C SER A 224 -12.74 18.93 -5.12
N GLY A 225 -13.07 17.66 -5.32
CA GLY A 225 -13.33 17.06 -6.63
C GLY A 225 -12.07 16.84 -7.51
N MET A 226 -10.87 17.12 -6.98
CA MET A 226 -9.61 16.91 -7.72
C MET A 226 -9.36 15.44 -8.05
N TYR A 227 -9.87 14.53 -7.20
CA TYR A 227 -9.71 13.09 -7.34
C TYR A 227 -11.01 12.37 -7.69
N GLY A 228 -11.94 13.07 -8.37
CA GLY A 228 -13.24 12.55 -8.73
C GLY A 228 -14.34 12.90 -7.71
N ALA A 229 -15.42 12.12 -7.71
CA ALA A 229 -16.50 12.30 -6.73
C ALA A 229 -15.97 12.07 -5.30
N PRO A 230 -16.45 12.81 -4.29
CA PRO A 230 -15.97 12.69 -2.91
C PRO A 230 -16.01 11.26 -2.35
N GLU A 231 -17.05 10.52 -2.67
CA GLU A 231 -17.21 9.12 -2.25
C GLU A 231 -16.11 8.24 -2.83
N TYR A 232 -15.83 8.41 -4.12
CA TYR A 232 -14.77 7.69 -4.82
C TYR A 232 -13.39 8.07 -4.27
N ALA A 233 -13.12 9.36 -4.10
CA ALA A 233 -11.85 9.85 -3.55
C ALA A 233 -11.60 9.32 -2.12
N PHE A 234 -12.67 9.22 -1.31
CA PHE A 234 -12.60 8.66 0.04
C PHE A 234 -12.32 7.15 0.00
N GLU A 235 -13.04 6.41 -0.84
CA GLU A 235 -12.86 4.96 -1.00
C GLU A 235 -11.44 4.62 -1.48
N GLN A 236 -10.92 5.35 -2.46
CA GLN A 236 -9.54 5.21 -2.92
C GLN A 236 -8.52 5.50 -1.81
N ALA A 237 -8.74 6.54 -1.02
CA ALA A 237 -7.85 6.87 0.09
C ALA A 237 -7.85 5.78 1.18
N VAL A 238 -9.00 5.19 1.49
CA VAL A 238 -9.11 4.09 2.47
C VAL A 238 -8.44 2.83 1.92
N SER A 239 -8.72 2.45 0.68
CA SER A 239 -8.10 1.30 0.02
C SER A 239 -6.57 1.42 -0.02
N LEU A 240 -6.07 2.62 -0.32
CA LEU A 240 -4.62 2.87 -0.29
C LEU A 240 -4.05 2.79 1.14
N ALA A 241 -4.77 3.30 2.15
CA ALA A 241 -4.35 3.16 3.55
C ALA A 241 -4.31 1.69 3.99
N GLU A 242 -5.26 0.86 3.54
CA GLU A 242 -5.26 -0.58 3.77
C GLU A 242 -4.07 -1.27 3.08
N THR A 243 -3.75 -0.87 1.86
CA THR A 243 -2.62 -1.41 1.09
C THR A 243 -1.28 -1.15 1.79
N ILE A 244 -1.08 0.06 2.33
CA ILE A 244 0.16 0.43 3.02
C ILE A 244 0.15 0.09 4.52
N ALA A 245 -0.92 -0.53 5.02
CA ALA A 245 -0.99 -0.96 6.42
C ALA A 245 0.21 -1.87 6.76
N PRO A 246 0.74 -1.76 7.98
CA PRO A 246 0.17 -1.07 9.15
C PRO A 246 0.47 0.44 9.20
N VAL A 247 -0.55 1.24 9.40
CA VAL A 247 -0.43 2.69 9.55
C VAL A 247 -1.43 3.21 10.58
N VAL A 248 -1.13 4.36 11.14
CA VAL A 248 -2.13 5.14 11.90
C VAL A 248 -2.77 6.13 10.94
N LEU A 249 -4.04 5.93 10.63
CA LEU A 249 -4.81 6.85 9.79
C LEU A 249 -5.45 7.93 10.66
N TRP A 250 -5.14 9.19 10.37
CA TRP A 250 -5.71 10.37 11.07
C TRP A 250 -6.53 11.22 10.13
#